data_3ddd238b62ceda62d9392519cfca4675
#
_entry.id   3ddd238b62ceda62d9392519cfca4675
#
_cell.length_a   1.000
_cell.length_b   1.000
_cell.length_c   1.000
_cell.angle_alpha   90.00
_cell.angle_beta   90.00
_cell.angle_gamma   90.00
#
_symmetry.space_group_name_H-M   'P 1'
#
loop_
_entity.id
_entity.type
_entity.pdbx_description
1 polymer ?
#
loop_
_entity_poly.entity_id
_entity_poly.type
_entity_poly.pdbx_seq_one_letter_code
_entity_poly.pdbx_strand_id
1 'polypeptide(L)'
;MSNKKTVVILTPGFPESEADSTCLPMQQQFVRALKEMYPALDVVILTFQYPYHQQEYKWFEIKVIPFGGQNKGGLQKLLLRNKINSTLKKLNKEEKIAGLISFWYNECAFIGKKFADKHGIKHFCWILGQDAKKANKYPKLLRPRSNELVALSDFIQDEFDKNHGIRPQFIIPPGVDETLFNKSTIEKDIEVIGVGSLIPLKQYDIFLEIIAEIKNQIPGIRVLLVGKGPETEKLRSLITQFELESHVKMTGELPYNEVLKLMERAKVFLHSSSYEGFGCVCLEALYAGAHVISFCKPMNMQITHWHIVKDKDAAIAKALKILTDQHTEYKPINGFGINKPVTAIMNLLERS
;
A
#
# COMPACT_ATOMS: atom_id res chain seq x y z
N MET A 1 8.59 -7.73 -36.70
CA MET A 1 8.01 -8.08 -35.39
C MET A 1 8.58 -7.13 -34.35
N SER A 2 7.76 -6.41 -33.65
CA SER A 2 8.20 -5.46 -32.63
C SER A 2 8.99 -6.18 -31.54
N ASN A 3 10.23 -5.75 -31.30
CA ASN A 3 11.13 -6.35 -30.29
C ASN A 3 10.79 -5.80 -28.87
N LYS A 4 9.49 -5.49 -28.64
CA LYS A 4 9.02 -4.97 -27.36
C LYS A 4 9.14 -6.03 -26.28
N LYS A 5 9.72 -5.65 -25.17
CA LYS A 5 9.79 -6.49 -23.96
C LYS A 5 8.51 -6.31 -23.16
N THR A 6 7.89 -7.39 -22.72
CA THR A 6 6.67 -7.36 -21.91
C THR A 6 6.99 -7.73 -20.46
N VAL A 7 6.58 -6.90 -19.52
CA VAL A 7 6.56 -7.21 -18.09
C VAL A 7 5.13 -7.57 -17.69
N VAL A 8 4.96 -8.72 -17.04
CA VAL A 8 3.65 -9.16 -16.56
C VAL A 8 3.58 -9.00 -15.05
N ILE A 9 2.56 -8.30 -14.58
CA ILE A 9 2.28 -8.09 -13.17
C ILE A 9 1.13 -9.00 -12.73
N LEU A 10 1.36 -9.80 -11.69
CA LEU A 10 0.38 -10.69 -11.09
C LEU A 10 -0.10 -10.08 -9.77
N THR A 11 -1.39 -9.83 -9.64
CA THR A 11 -1.98 -9.16 -8.48
C THR A 11 -3.31 -9.80 -8.07
N PRO A 12 -3.67 -9.81 -6.77
CA PRO A 12 -4.99 -10.30 -6.37
C PRO A 12 -6.14 -9.40 -6.83
N GLY A 13 -5.90 -8.11 -6.98
CA GLY A 13 -6.88 -7.13 -7.44
C GLY A 13 -6.23 -5.98 -8.17
N PHE A 14 -7.02 -5.25 -8.96
CA PHE A 14 -6.62 -4.01 -9.64
C PHE A 14 -7.88 -3.17 -9.94
N PRO A 15 -7.77 -1.83 -10.10
CA PRO A 15 -8.91 -0.99 -10.40
C PRO A 15 -9.74 -1.46 -11.60
N GLU A 16 -11.05 -1.40 -11.46
CA GLU A 16 -12.00 -1.77 -12.54
C GLU A 16 -12.03 -0.74 -13.67
N SER A 17 -11.68 0.50 -13.36
CA SER A 17 -11.60 1.61 -14.31
C SER A 17 -10.60 2.66 -13.83
N GLU A 18 -10.28 3.63 -14.69
CA GLU A 18 -9.43 4.77 -14.35
C GLU A 18 -10.03 5.68 -13.26
N ALA A 19 -11.36 5.66 -13.10
CA ALA A 19 -12.05 6.40 -12.06
C ALA A 19 -11.93 5.76 -10.66
N ASP A 20 -11.63 4.45 -10.57
CA ASP A 20 -11.43 3.75 -9.30
C ASP A 20 -10.05 4.05 -8.74
N SER A 21 -9.94 5.15 -8.02
CA SER A 21 -8.70 5.58 -7.37
C SER A 21 -8.47 4.98 -5.98
N THR A 22 -9.42 4.20 -5.46
CA THR A 22 -9.36 3.66 -4.09
C THR A 22 -8.86 2.22 -4.04
N CYS A 23 -8.96 1.47 -5.13
CA CYS A 23 -8.48 0.10 -5.22
C CYS A 23 -6.94 0.07 -5.33
N LEU A 24 -6.26 -0.27 -4.24
CA LEU A 24 -4.80 -0.45 -4.23
C LEU A 24 -3.99 0.77 -4.76
N PRO A 25 -4.11 1.96 -4.16
CA PRO A 25 -3.49 3.19 -4.69
C PRO A 25 -1.98 3.07 -4.92
N MET A 26 -1.23 2.44 -4.00
CA MET A 26 0.22 2.22 -4.16
C MET A 26 0.56 1.46 -5.44
N GLN A 27 -0.19 0.40 -5.76
CA GLN A 27 0.03 -0.40 -6.96
C GLN A 27 -0.33 0.38 -8.22
N GLN A 28 -1.39 1.18 -8.17
CA GLN A 28 -1.76 2.08 -9.25
C GLN A 28 -0.63 3.06 -9.56
N GLN A 29 -0.10 3.74 -8.54
CA GLN A 29 0.99 4.72 -8.70
C GLN A 29 2.25 4.05 -9.26
N PHE A 30 2.62 2.88 -8.72
CA PHE A 30 3.76 2.12 -9.23
C PHE A 30 3.62 1.76 -10.71
N VAL A 31 2.46 1.25 -11.12
CA VAL A 31 2.21 0.80 -12.50
C VAL A 31 2.19 1.99 -13.46
N ARG A 32 1.58 3.12 -13.07
CA ARG A 32 1.61 4.36 -13.87
C ARG A 32 3.03 4.86 -14.06
N ALA A 33 3.77 5.03 -12.98
CA ALA A 33 5.15 5.47 -13.03
C ALA A 33 6.04 4.52 -13.85
N LEU A 34 5.83 3.20 -13.75
CA LEU A 34 6.52 2.22 -14.57
C LEU A 34 6.27 2.46 -16.06
N LYS A 35 5.02 2.71 -16.47
CA LYS A 35 4.68 2.95 -17.88
C LYS A 35 5.20 4.31 -18.37
N GLU A 36 5.17 5.32 -17.54
CA GLU A 36 5.69 6.67 -17.85
C GLU A 36 7.22 6.66 -18.00
N MET A 37 7.94 6.00 -17.08
CA MET A 37 9.42 5.93 -17.12
C MET A 37 9.95 5.01 -18.22
N TYR A 38 9.18 3.98 -18.58
CA TYR A 38 9.57 2.98 -19.59
C TYR A 38 8.51 2.86 -20.69
N PRO A 39 8.31 3.91 -21.53
CA PRO A 39 7.20 3.94 -22.51
C PRO A 39 7.32 2.85 -23.59
N ALA A 40 8.53 2.39 -23.89
CA ALA A 40 8.78 1.28 -24.82
C ALA A 40 8.48 -0.11 -24.24
N LEU A 41 8.25 -0.20 -22.92
CA LEU A 41 7.90 -1.45 -22.25
C LEU A 41 6.40 -1.69 -22.36
N ASP A 42 6.02 -2.89 -22.76
CA ASP A 42 4.64 -3.32 -22.63
C ASP A 42 4.42 -3.89 -21.23
N VAL A 43 3.36 -3.41 -20.56
CA VAL A 43 2.96 -3.87 -19.25
C VAL A 43 1.61 -4.54 -19.36
N VAL A 44 1.51 -5.77 -18.86
CA VAL A 44 0.26 -6.52 -18.80
C VAL A 44 -0.04 -6.90 -17.35
N ILE A 45 -1.24 -6.59 -16.88
CA ILE A 45 -1.67 -6.90 -15.52
C ILE A 45 -2.64 -8.09 -15.55
N LEU A 46 -2.33 -9.13 -14.80
CA LEU A 46 -3.21 -10.26 -14.56
C LEU A 46 -3.78 -10.13 -13.13
N THR A 47 -5.07 -9.82 -13.02
CA THR A 47 -5.73 -9.68 -11.74
C THR A 47 -6.62 -10.87 -11.42
N PHE A 48 -6.37 -11.51 -10.27
CA PHE A 48 -6.89 -12.84 -9.97
C PHE A 48 -8.30 -12.83 -9.38
N GLN A 49 -8.59 -11.91 -8.46
CA GLN A 49 -9.80 -11.94 -7.64
C GLN A 49 -10.78 -10.83 -7.97
N TYR A 50 -10.29 -9.60 -8.16
CA TYR A 50 -11.03 -8.39 -8.48
C TYR A 50 -10.35 -7.67 -9.67
N PRO A 51 -11.08 -7.10 -10.63
CA PRO A 51 -12.55 -7.00 -10.75
C PRO A 51 -13.26 -8.35 -10.87
N TYR A 52 -14.58 -8.36 -10.55
CA TYR A 52 -15.37 -9.60 -10.57
C TYR A 52 -15.80 -10.07 -11.96
N HIS A 53 -15.65 -9.22 -12.99
CA HIS A 53 -15.82 -9.60 -14.40
C HIS A 53 -14.56 -10.24 -14.97
N GLN A 54 -14.65 -10.75 -16.21
CA GLN A 54 -13.55 -11.38 -16.94
C GLN A 54 -13.28 -10.71 -18.29
N GLN A 55 -13.88 -9.57 -18.54
CA GLN A 55 -13.67 -8.79 -19.75
C GLN A 55 -12.33 -8.06 -19.66
N GLU A 56 -11.42 -8.28 -20.62
CA GLU A 56 -10.18 -7.52 -20.74
C GLU A 56 -10.48 -6.05 -20.99
N TYR A 57 -9.67 -5.16 -20.40
CA TYR A 57 -9.81 -3.72 -20.56
C TYR A 57 -8.44 -3.04 -20.56
N LYS A 58 -8.42 -1.76 -20.90
CA LYS A 58 -7.26 -0.91 -20.74
C LYS A 58 -7.46 0.02 -19.54
N TRP A 59 -6.38 0.22 -18.80
CA TRP A 59 -6.28 1.16 -17.71
C TRP A 59 -5.06 2.04 -17.98
N PHE A 60 -5.26 3.32 -18.32
CA PHE A 60 -4.22 4.23 -18.80
C PHE A 60 -3.31 3.58 -19.86
N GLU A 61 -3.93 3.05 -20.93
CA GLU A 61 -3.29 2.31 -22.03
C GLU A 61 -2.58 0.99 -21.61
N ILE A 62 -2.62 0.59 -20.34
CA ILE A 62 -2.08 -0.66 -19.84
C ILE A 62 -3.13 -1.76 -19.94
N LYS A 63 -2.77 -2.89 -20.56
CA LYS A 63 -3.66 -4.04 -20.70
C LYS A 63 -3.90 -4.72 -19.36
N VAL A 64 -5.16 -4.88 -18.98
CA VAL A 64 -5.58 -5.60 -17.76
C VAL A 64 -6.45 -6.80 -18.16
N ILE A 65 -6.09 -7.96 -17.65
CA ILE A 65 -6.80 -9.22 -17.86
C ILE A 65 -7.33 -9.71 -16.51
N PRO A 66 -8.61 -9.46 -16.19
CA PRO A 66 -9.23 -9.92 -14.97
C PRO A 66 -9.73 -11.36 -15.07
N PHE A 67 -9.62 -12.10 -13.99
CA PHE A 67 -10.10 -13.47 -13.90
C PHE A 67 -11.33 -13.64 -13.01
N GLY A 68 -11.69 -12.65 -12.23
CA GLY A 68 -12.91 -12.62 -11.43
C GLY A 68 -13.03 -13.75 -10.40
N GLY A 69 -11.94 -14.11 -9.74
CA GLY A 69 -11.87 -15.29 -8.87
C GLY A 69 -12.66 -15.20 -7.58
N GLN A 70 -12.98 -13.97 -7.10
CA GLN A 70 -13.82 -13.70 -5.92
C GLN A 70 -13.39 -14.44 -4.64
N ASN A 71 -12.10 -14.75 -4.52
CA ASN A 71 -11.53 -15.56 -3.42
C ASN A 71 -12.18 -16.96 -3.24
N LYS A 72 -12.80 -17.50 -4.29
CA LYS A 72 -13.43 -18.83 -4.24
C LYS A 72 -12.39 -19.93 -4.09
N GLY A 73 -12.70 -20.93 -3.30
CA GLY A 73 -11.84 -22.08 -3.01
C GLY A 73 -12.14 -23.33 -3.87
N GLY A 74 -11.54 -24.46 -3.50
CA GLY A 74 -11.84 -25.77 -4.07
C GLY A 74 -11.57 -25.85 -5.57
N LEU A 75 -12.50 -26.48 -6.32
CA LEU A 75 -12.40 -26.69 -7.75
C LEU A 75 -12.30 -25.37 -8.54
N GLN A 76 -13.02 -24.34 -8.11
CA GLN A 76 -12.99 -23.03 -8.77
C GLN A 76 -11.60 -22.40 -8.71
N LYS A 77 -10.87 -22.56 -7.62
CA LYS A 77 -9.49 -22.13 -7.50
C LYS A 77 -8.57 -22.87 -8.46
N LEU A 78 -8.77 -24.17 -8.65
CA LEU A 78 -7.99 -24.97 -9.61
C LEU A 78 -8.25 -24.53 -11.06
N LEU A 79 -9.51 -24.29 -11.41
CA LEU A 79 -9.90 -23.78 -12.73
C LEU A 79 -9.30 -22.40 -12.99
N LEU A 80 -9.33 -21.52 -11.98
CA LEU A 80 -8.71 -20.19 -12.03
C LEU A 80 -7.21 -20.30 -12.33
N ARG A 81 -6.48 -21.15 -11.60
CA ARG A 81 -5.05 -21.40 -11.83
C ARG A 81 -4.76 -21.87 -13.26
N ASN A 82 -5.55 -22.80 -13.76
CA ASN A 82 -5.39 -23.33 -15.11
C ASN A 82 -5.61 -22.22 -16.16
N LYS A 83 -6.63 -21.38 -15.98
CA LYS A 83 -6.94 -20.26 -16.86
C LYS A 83 -5.80 -19.24 -16.89
N ILE A 84 -5.28 -18.85 -15.70
CA ILE A 84 -4.15 -17.92 -15.59
C ILE A 84 -2.90 -18.50 -16.26
N ASN A 85 -2.57 -19.77 -16.00
CA ASN A 85 -1.43 -20.43 -16.63
C ASN A 85 -1.57 -20.51 -18.17
N SER A 86 -2.78 -20.76 -18.68
CA SER A 86 -3.05 -20.75 -20.12
C SER A 86 -2.83 -19.37 -20.73
N THR A 87 -3.29 -18.31 -20.04
CA THR A 87 -3.07 -16.92 -20.46
C THR A 87 -1.58 -16.56 -20.46
N LEU A 88 -0.83 -16.93 -19.42
CA LEU A 88 0.62 -16.72 -19.36
C LEU A 88 1.35 -17.43 -20.52
N LYS A 89 0.97 -18.67 -20.84
CA LYS A 89 1.54 -19.41 -21.99
C LYS A 89 1.25 -18.70 -23.32
N LYS A 90 0.03 -18.19 -23.49
CA LYS A 90 -0.36 -17.44 -24.68
C LYS A 90 0.46 -16.18 -24.81
N LEU A 91 0.54 -15.37 -23.74
CA LEU A 91 1.36 -14.15 -23.71
C LEU A 91 2.84 -14.43 -24.00
N ASN A 92 3.41 -15.47 -23.40
CA ASN A 92 4.82 -15.81 -23.64
C ASN A 92 5.11 -16.29 -25.07
N LYS A 93 4.09 -16.84 -25.77
CA LYS A 93 4.21 -17.23 -27.17
C LYS A 93 4.07 -16.03 -28.13
N GLU A 94 3.15 -15.13 -27.82
CA GLU A 94 2.82 -13.99 -28.68
C GLU A 94 3.75 -12.78 -28.41
N GLU A 95 4.10 -12.58 -27.14
CA GLU A 95 4.92 -11.46 -26.65
C GLU A 95 6.05 -12.04 -25.79
N LYS A 96 7.29 -11.68 -26.07
CA LYS A 96 8.43 -12.14 -25.26
C LYS A 96 8.33 -11.57 -23.84
N ILE A 97 7.88 -12.39 -22.87
CA ILE A 97 7.86 -11.99 -21.47
C ILE A 97 9.30 -11.80 -20.97
N ALA A 98 9.67 -10.57 -20.62
CA ALA A 98 10.98 -10.20 -20.10
C ALA A 98 11.10 -10.47 -18.59
N GLY A 99 9.99 -10.42 -17.87
CA GLY A 99 9.94 -10.70 -16.44
C GLY A 99 8.53 -10.71 -15.87
N LEU A 100 8.41 -11.31 -14.67
CA LEU A 100 7.18 -11.40 -13.90
C LEU A 100 7.37 -10.69 -12.56
N ILE A 101 6.38 -9.93 -12.14
CA ILE A 101 6.31 -9.33 -10.81
C ILE A 101 5.03 -9.81 -10.15
N SER A 102 5.13 -10.40 -8.96
CA SER A 102 3.95 -10.72 -8.16
C SER A 102 3.82 -9.73 -7.01
N PHE A 103 2.67 -9.09 -6.91
CA PHE A 103 2.30 -8.37 -5.70
C PHE A 103 1.69 -9.36 -4.70
N TRP A 104 2.20 -9.34 -3.48
CA TRP A 104 1.96 -10.28 -2.38
C TRP A 104 2.48 -11.71 -2.62
N TYR A 105 3.05 -12.28 -1.57
CA TYR A 105 3.50 -13.66 -1.54
C TYR A 105 2.32 -14.62 -1.25
N ASN A 106 1.43 -14.75 -2.23
CA ASN A 106 0.21 -15.54 -2.16
C ASN A 106 0.03 -16.40 -3.43
N GLU A 107 -1.20 -16.52 -3.92
CA GLU A 107 -1.53 -17.21 -5.18
C GLU A 107 -0.80 -16.62 -6.38
N CYS A 108 -0.55 -15.29 -6.36
CA CYS A 108 0.18 -14.62 -7.44
C CYS A 108 1.62 -15.12 -7.51
N ALA A 109 2.32 -15.16 -6.38
CA ALA A 109 3.68 -15.72 -6.31
C ALA A 109 3.69 -17.22 -6.66
N PHE A 110 2.66 -17.97 -6.25
CA PHE A 110 2.57 -19.40 -6.58
C PHE A 110 2.54 -19.66 -8.08
N ILE A 111 1.70 -18.94 -8.79
CA ILE A 111 1.60 -19.10 -10.25
C ILE A 111 2.81 -18.49 -10.95
N GLY A 112 3.21 -17.29 -10.55
CA GLY A 112 4.33 -16.56 -11.13
C GLY A 112 5.63 -17.35 -11.05
N LYS A 113 5.99 -17.85 -9.85
CA LYS A 113 7.21 -18.65 -9.67
C LYS A 113 7.19 -19.94 -10.47
N LYS A 114 6.11 -20.72 -10.39
CA LYS A 114 6.04 -21.98 -11.15
C LYS A 114 6.13 -21.78 -12.66
N PHE A 115 5.53 -20.72 -13.16
CA PHE A 115 5.61 -20.38 -14.57
C PHE A 115 7.02 -19.93 -14.95
N ALA A 116 7.61 -19.04 -14.17
CA ALA A 116 8.94 -18.49 -14.38
C ALA A 116 10.02 -19.59 -14.35
N ASP A 117 10.01 -20.46 -13.35
CA ASP A 117 10.93 -21.59 -13.22
C ASP A 117 10.85 -22.52 -14.44
N LYS A 118 9.63 -22.79 -14.95
CA LYS A 118 9.42 -23.66 -16.11
C LYS A 118 9.92 -23.06 -17.41
N HIS A 119 9.87 -21.74 -17.56
CA HIS A 119 10.16 -21.05 -18.82
C HIS A 119 11.49 -20.27 -18.81
N GLY A 120 12.27 -20.33 -17.72
CA GLY A 120 13.52 -19.61 -17.59
C GLY A 120 13.34 -18.09 -17.56
N ILE A 121 12.21 -17.62 -17.01
CA ILE A 121 11.87 -16.20 -16.93
C ILE A 121 12.16 -15.71 -15.50
N LYS A 122 12.65 -14.48 -15.35
CA LYS A 122 12.83 -13.87 -14.03
C LYS A 122 11.49 -13.59 -13.38
N HIS A 123 11.41 -13.88 -12.10
CA HIS A 123 10.26 -13.60 -11.27
C HIS A 123 10.68 -13.02 -9.94
N PHE A 124 10.11 -11.87 -9.60
CA PHE A 124 10.25 -11.27 -8.27
C PHE A 124 8.89 -11.18 -7.59
N CYS A 125 8.86 -11.49 -6.32
CA CYS A 125 7.68 -11.27 -5.50
C CYS A 125 7.91 -10.12 -4.53
N TRP A 126 7.06 -9.11 -4.59
CA TRP A 126 7.04 -8.00 -3.65
C TRP A 126 6.12 -8.34 -2.47
N ILE A 127 6.74 -8.58 -1.30
CA ILE A 127 6.07 -8.92 -0.05
C ILE A 127 5.60 -7.60 0.58
N LEU A 128 4.28 -7.44 0.71
CA LEU A 128 3.68 -6.13 0.99
C LEU A 128 3.14 -5.98 2.42
N GLY A 129 2.99 -7.06 3.18
CA GLY A 129 2.49 -6.94 4.54
C GLY A 129 2.03 -8.27 5.16
N GLN A 130 0.73 -8.54 5.19
CA GLN A 130 0.18 -9.73 5.86
C GLN A 130 0.66 -11.07 5.27
N ASP A 131 1.19 -11.04 4.07
CA ASP A 131 1.83 -12.18 3.40
C ASP A 131 3.16 -12.59 4.05
N ALA A 132 3.77 -11.73 4.89
CA ALA A 132 4.90 -12.09 5.73
C ALA A 132 4.53 -12.87 7.00
N LYS A 133 3.23 -12.91 7.38
CA LYS A 133 2.79 -13.57 8.63
C LYS A 133 2.93 -15.10 8.56
N LYS A 134 3.14 -15.72 9.74
CA LYS A 134 3.33 -17.17 9.93
C LYS A 134 2.21 -18.03 9.33
N ALA A 135 0.97 -17.50 9.30
CA ALA A 135 -0.18 -18.20 8.72
C ALA A 135 -0.10 -18.39 7.19
N ASN A 136 0.79 -17.68 6.51
CA ASN A 136 0.99 -17.85 5.08
C ASN A 136 1.70 -19.16 4.77
N LYS A 137 1.00 -20.06 4.06
CA LYS A 137 1.53 -21.38 3.68
C LYS A 137 2.37 -21.40 2.40
N TYR A 138 2.30 -20.36 1.58
CA TYR A 138 2.98 -20.35 0.29
C TYR A 138 4.50 -20.38 0.36
N PRO A 139 5.19 -19.70 1.31
CA PRO A 139 6.65 -19.80 1.45
C PRO A 139 7.12 -21.23 1.69
N LYS A 140 6.44 -21.98 2.55
CA LYS A 140 6.74 -23.40 2.79
C LYS A 140 6.50 -24.27 1.55
N LEU A 141 5.46 -23.94 0.77
CA LEU A 141 5.07 -24.71 -0.43
C LEU A 141 6.03 -24.45 -1.61
N LEU A 142 6.46 -23.22 -1.79
CA LEU A 142 7.27 -22.78 -2.95
C LEU A 142 8.78 -22.79 -2.69
N ARG A 143 9.19 -22.69 -1.43
CA ARG A 143 10.60 -22.61 -1.02
C ARG A 143 11.41 -21.62 -1.88
N PRO A 144 11.05 -20.32 -1.86
CA PRO A 144 11.70 -19.35 -2.72
C PRO A 144 13.18 -19.18 -2.34
N ARG A 145 13.97 -18.76 -3.29
CA ARG A 145 15.33 -18.29 -3.03
C ARG A 145 15.26 -16.84 -2.52
N SER A 146 16.19 -16.47 -1.65
CA SER A 146 16.30 -15.11 -1.09
C SER A 146 16.30 -14.02 -2.16
N ASN A 147 16.99 -14.27 -3.28
CA ASN A 147 17.12 -13.35 -4.41
C ASN A 147 15.89 -13.27 -5.34
N GLU A 148 14.81 -13.98 -5.04
CA GLU A 148 13.52 -13.87 -5.71
C GLU A 148 12.54 -12.99 -4.93
N LEU A 149 12.94 -12.55 -3.73
CA LEU A 149 12.09 -11.87 -2.77
C LEU A 149 12.48 -10.42 -2.59
N VAL A 150 11.48 -9.56 -2.64
CA VAL A 150 11.57 -8.14 -2.36
C VAL A 150 10.68 -7.82 -1.17
N ALA A 151 11.23 -7.34 -0.08
CA ALA A 151 10.46 -6.87 1.07
C ALA A 151 10.12 -5.39 0.90
N LEU A 152 8.92 -5.00 1.34
CA LEU A 152 8.46 -3.62 1.29
C LEU A 152 9.21 -2.73 2.31
N SER A 153 9.75 -3.33 3.38
CA SER A 153 10.42 -2.63 4.49
C SER A 153 11.37 -3.54 5.23
N ASP A 154 12.21 -2.96 6.11
CA ASP A 154 13.02 -3.72 7.06
C ASP A 154 12.14 -4.62 7.93
N PHE A 155 11.02 -4.06 8.42
CA PHE A 155 10.06 -4.82 9.23
C PHE A 155 9.53 -6.06 8.49
N ILE A 156 9.16 -5.94 7.23
CA ILE A 156 8.67 -7.07 6.42
C ILE A 156 9.77 -8.07 6.12
N GLN A 157 11.01 -7.61 5.90
CA GLN A 157 12.15 -8.51 5.73
C GLN A 157 12.36 -9.37 6.97
N ASP A 158 12.36 -8.75 8.16
CA ASP A 158 12.55 -9.41 9.44
C ASP A 158 11.38 -10.35 9.80
N GLU A 159 10.13 -9.91 9.56
CA GLU A 159 8.93 -10.73 9.79
C GLU A 159 8.89 -11.96 8.87
N PHE A 160 9.27 -11.81 7.60
CA PHE A 160 9.29 -12.94 6.67
C PHE A 160 10.38 -13.93 7.05
N ASP A 161 11.57 -13.46 7.40
CA ASP A 161 12.68 -14.29 7.88
C ASP A 161 12.29 -15.05 9.15
N LYS A 162 11.80 -14.35 10.16
CA LYS A 162 11.35 -14.92 11.45
C LYS A 162 10.28 -16.01 11.26
N ASN A 163 9.31 -15.77 10.36
CA ASN A 163 8.16 -16.66 10.22
C ASN A 163 8.40 -17.82 9.25
N HIS A 164 9.34 -17.68 8.30
CA HIS A 164 9.53 -18.64 7.22
C HIS A 164 10.97 -19.13 7.06
N GLY A 165 11.95 -18.57 7.80
CA GLY A 165 13.36 -18.94 7.73
C GLY A 165 14.03 -18.58 6.41
N ILE A 166 13.51 -17.59 5.71
CA ILE A 166 14.02 -17.13 4.41
C ILE A 166 14.07 -15.59 4.46
N ARG A 167 15.29 -15.04 4.45
CA ARG A 167 15.47 -13.59 4.45
C ARG A 167 15.37 -13.04 3.03
N PRO A 168 14.39 -12.17 2.70
CA PRO A 168 14.35 -11.48 1.41
C PRO A 168 15.65 -10.71 1.17
N GLN A 169 16.22 -10.85 -0.04
CA GLN A 169 17.50 -10.21 -0.34
C GLN A 169 17.36 -8.70 -0.57
N PHE A 170 16.22 -8.27 -1.08
CA PHE A 170 16.01 -6.89 -1.47
C PHE A 170 14.97 -6.23 -0.58
N ILE A 171 15.23 -4.96 -0.22
CA ILE A 171 14.24 -4.08 0.40
C ILE A 171 13.99 -2.95 -0.59
N ILE A 172 12.74 -2.83 -1.05
CA ILE A 172 12.31 -1.77 -1.92
C ILE A 172 11.07 -1.13 -1.29
N PRO A 173 11.23 0.03 -0.63
CA PRO A 173 10.12 0.76 -0.05
C PRO A 173 9.13 1.25 -1.11
N PRO A 174 7.88 1.55 -0.73
CA PRO A 174 6.92 2.17 -1.64
C PRO A 174 7.38 3.58 -2.01
N GLY A 175 6.82 4.10 -3.07
CA GLY A 175 7.07 5.48 -3.50
C GLY A 175 5.79 6.31 -3.51
N VAL A 176 5.96 7.61 -3.44
CA VAL A 176 4.91 8.61 -3.56
C VAL A 176 5.10 9.39 -4.86
N ASP A 177 4.03 9.61 -5.59
CA ASP A 177 4.03 10.49 -6.75
C ASP A 177 3.96 11.95 -6.29
N GLU A 178 5.10 12.62 -6.34
CA GLU A 178 5.24 14.01 -5.88
C GLU A 178 4.40 15.01 -6.70
N THR A 179 4.01 14.63 -7.92
CA THR A 179 3.24 15.50 -8.81
C THR A 179 1.79 15.67 -8.36
N LEU A 180 1.32 14.81 -7.46
CA LEU A 180 -0.03 14.83 -6.91
C LEU A 180 -0.21 15.85 -5.78
N PHE A 181 0.89 16.44 -5.28
CA PHE A 181 0.86 17.40 -4.18
C PHE A 181 1.05 18.83 -4.68
N ASN A 182 0.41 19.77 -3.98
CA ASN A 182 0.56 21.18 -4.29
C ASN A 182 1.96 21.66 -3.88
N LYS A 183 2.54 22.52 -4.70
CA LYS A 183 3.84 23.16 -4.41
C LYS A 183 3.70 24.44 -3.57
N SER A 184 2.48 24.93 -3.37
CA SER A 184 2.20 26.14 -2.57
C SER A 184 1.95 25.77 -1.12
N THR A 185 2.28 26.68 -0.22
CA THR A 185 1.97 26.54 1.20
C THR A 185 0.45 26.56 1.40
N ILE A 186 -0.08 25.50 2.00
CA ILE A 186 -1.50 25.37 2.34
C ILE A 186 -1.68 25.59 3.83
N GLU A 187 -2.72 26.32 4.20
CA GLU A 187 -3.07 26.50 5.60
C GLU A 187 -3.41 25.17 6.27
N LYS A 188 -2.83 24.92 7.44
CA LYS A 188 -3.05 23.73 8.25
C LYS A 188 -4.22 23.95 9.21
N ASP A 189 -5.42 23.69 8.74
CA ASP A 189 -6.67 23.92 9.49
C ASP A 189 -7.31 22.62 10.04
N ILE A 190 -6.67 21.48 9.88
CA ILE A 190 -7.05 20.19 10.46
C ILE A 190 -5.98 19.78 11.46
N GLU A 191 -6.33 19.68 12.75
CA GLU A 191 -5.35 19.31 13.77
C GLU A 191 -4.88 17.87 13.62
N VAL A 192 -5.82 16.91 13.45
CA VAL A 192 -5.48 15.49 13.31
C VAL A 192 -6.29 14.87 12.19
N ILE A 193 -5.62 14.04 11.37
CA ILE A 193 -6.28 13.21 10.37
C ILE A 193 -5.90 11.73 10.55
N GLY A 194 -6.89 10.84 10.38
CA GLY A 194 -6.70 9.40 10.22
C GLY A 194 -7.27 8.96 8.89
N VAL A 195 -6.56 8.12 8.13
CA VAL A 195 -6.99 7.65 6.81
C VAL A 195 -6.75 6.16 6.65
N GLY A 196 -7.77 5.43 6.19
CA GLY A 196 -7.67 4.02 5.84
C GLY A 196 -8.98 3.26 6.01
N SER A 197 -8.97 1.98 5.64
CA SER A 197 -10.12 1.10 5.82
C SER A 197 -10.47 0.96 7.31
N LEU A 198 -11.75 1.09 7.66
CA LEU A 198 -12.23 0.99 9.05
C LEU A 198 -12.36 -0.48 9.45
N ILE A 199 -11.22 -1.12 9.72
CA ILE A 199 -11.08 -2.54 10.10
C ILE A 199 -10.33 -2.68 11.43
N PRO A 200 -10.48 -3.78 12.18
CA PRO A 200 -9.85 -3.98 13.50
C PRO A 200 -8.33 -3.76 13.50
N LEU A 201 -7.64 -4.12 12.41
CA LEU A 201 -6.18 -3.96 12.27
C LEU A 201 -5.73 -2.49 12.42
N LYS A 202 -6.57 -1.55 12.01
CA LYS A 202 -6.28 -0.11 12.03
C LYS A 202 -6.48 0.55 13.39
N GLN A 203 -7.15 -0.13 14.33
CA GLN A 203 -7.36 0.29 15.72
C GLN A 203 -7.86 1.75 15.85
N TYR A 204 -8.88 2.10 15.06
CA TYR A 204 -9.48 3.44 15.16
C TYR A 204 -10.24 3.68 16.46
N ASP A 205 -10.54 2.66 17.25
CA ASP A 205 -10.97 2.78 18.64
C ASP A 205 -9.87 3.45 19.49
N ILE A 206 -8.62 2.99 19.40
CA ILE A 206 -7.46 3.63 20.06
C ILE A 206 -7.23 5.05 19.52
N PHE A 207 -7.42 5.28 18.22
CA PHE A 207 -7.39 6.62 17.64
C PHE A 207 -8.38 7.56 18.35
N LEU A 208 -9.64 7.15 18.53
CA LEU A 208 -10.67 7.97 19.19
C LEU A 208 -10.39 8.17 20.67
N GLU A 209 -9.85 7.17 21.38
CA GLU A 209 -9.40 7.32 22.76
C GLU A 209 -8.29 8.41 22.88
N ILE A 210 -7.32 8.41 21.97
CA ILE A 210 -6.26 9.43 21.91
C ILE A 210 -6.87 10.82 21.69
N ILE A 211 -7.82 10.95 20.76
CA ILE A 211 -8.48 12.21 20.47
C ILE A 211 -9.28 12.73 21.68
N ALA A 212 -9.97 11.84 22.40
CA ALA A 212 -10.72 12.20 23.60
C ALA A 212 -9.82 12.85 24.67
N GLU A 213 -8.62 12.31 24.86
CA GLU A 213 -7.65 12.90 25.80
C GLU A 213 -7.05 14.23 25.30
N ILE A 214 -6.75 14.33 23.99
CA ILE A 214 -6.23 15.58 23.41
C ILE A 214 -7.29 16.71 23.49
N LYS A 215 -8.57 16.40 23.29
CA LYS A 215 -9.70 17.34 23.41
C LYS A 215 -9.68 18.08 24.75
N ASN A 216 -9.33 17.40 25.85
CA ASN A 216 -9.28 18.00 27.19
C ASN A 216 -8.26 19.15 27.29
N GLN A 217 -7.22 19.15 26.46
CA GLN A 217 -6.17 20.18 26.42
C GLN A 217 -6.31 21.15 25.24
N ILE A 218 -6.96 20.69 24.15
CA ILE A 218 -7.25 21.49 22.95
C ILE A 218 -8.76 21.40 22.66
N PRO A 219 -9.61 22.18 23.36
CA PRO A 219 -11.07 22.07 23.23
C PRO A 219 -11.63 22.37 21.83
N GLY A 220 -10.87 23.05 20.99
CA GLY A 220 -11.25 23.37 19.59
C GLY A 220 -10.66 22.44 18.55
N ILE A 221 -10.16 21.25 18.95
CA ILE A 221 -9.52 20.31 18.02
C ILE A 221 -10.46 19.88 16.89
N ARG A 222 -9.99 19.93 15.65
CA ARG A 222 -10.70 19.47 14.44
C ARG A 222 -10.04 18.22 13.89
N VAL A 223 -10.80 17.15 13.85
CA VAL A 223 -10.29 15.82 13.48
C VAL A 223 -11.09 15.25 12.31
N LEU A 224 -10.39 14.71 11.33
CA LEU A 224 -11.00 13.97 10.25
C LEU A 224 -10.63 12.49 10.32
N LEU A 225 -11.62 11.63 10.15
CA LEU A 225 -11.43 10.19 9.93
C LEU A 225 -11.97 9.83 8.56
N VAL A 226 -11.06 9.49 7.64
CA VAL A 226 -11.37 9.20 6.24
C VAL A 226 -11.28 7.70 5.98
N GLY A 227 -12.36 7.13 5.47
CA GLY A 227 -12.43 5.73 5.10
C GLY A 227 -13.77 5.09 5.38
N LYS A 228 -13.92 3.85 4.93
CA LYS A 228 -15.09 3.01 5.19
C LYS A 228 -14.66 1.61 5.62
N GLY A 229 -15.54 0.89 6.28
CA GLY A 229 -15.28 -0.50 6.68
C GLY A 229 -16.30 -1.03 7.68
N PRO A 230 -16.13 -2.30 8.09
CA PRO A 230 -17.08 -2.98 8.98
C PRO A 230 -17.16 -2.35 10.39
N GLU A 231 -16.15 -1.58 10.82
CA GLU A 231 -16.17 -0.93 12.14
C GLU A 231 -16.88 0.44 12.16
N THR A 232 -17.45 0.91 11.04
CA THR A 232 -18.07 2.23 10.92
C THR A 232 -19.06 2.52 12.06
N GLU A 233 -20.00 1.63 12.33
CA GLU A 233 -21.03 1.83 13.36
C GLU A 233 -20.45 1.78 14.78
N LYS A 234 -19.48 0.89 15.04
CA LYS A 234 -18.74 0.85 16.31
C LYS A 234 -18.06 2.19 16.57
N LEU A 235 -17.39 2.75 15.56
CA LEU A 235 -16.67 4.02 15.70
C LEU A 235 -17.62 5.21 15.91
N ARG A 236 -18.78 5.22 15.26
CA ARG A 236 -19.82 6.22 15.53
C ARG A 236 -20.30 6.19 16.98
N SER A 237 -20.54 4.97 17.50
CA SER A 237 -20.93 4.81 18.92
C SER A 237 -19.85 5.29 19.88
N LEU A 238 -18.56 5.05 19.56
CA LEU A 238 -17.44 5.55 20.38
C LEU A 238 -17.31 7.09 20.30
N ILE A 239 -17.56 7.70 19.15
CA ILE A 239 -17.59 9.17 19.00
C ILE A 239 -18.63 9.77 19.94
N THR A 240 -19.84 9.20 20.01
CA THR A 240 -20.87 9.65 20.95
C THR A 240 -20.48 9.37 22.41
N GLN A 241 -19.95 8.16 22.69
CA GLN A 241 -19.54 7.80 24.05
C GLN A 241 -18.46 8.73 24.61
N PHE A 242 -17.54 9.21 23.77
CA PHE A 242 -16.46 10.13 24.15
C PHE A 242 -16.81 11.61 23.95
N GLU A 243 -18.08 11.91 23.60
CA GLU A 243 -18.55 13.28 23.34
C GLU A 243 -17.69 14.01 22.28
N LEU A 244 -17.41 13.33 21.17
CA LEU A 244 -16.54 13.81 20.10
C LEU A 244 -17.30 14.30 18.86
N GLU A 245 -18.63 14.38 18.87
CA GLU A 245 -19.46 14.68 17.69
C GLU A 245 -19.12 16.05 17.07
N SER A 246 -18.78 17.03 17.90
CA SER A 246 -18.37 18.35 17.42
C SER A 246 -16.91 18.45 16.98
N HIS A 247 -16.10 17.42 17.25
CA HIS A 247 -14.65 17.43 17.03
C HIS A 247 -14.22 16.49 15.89
N VAL A 248 -14.85 15.30 15.79
CA VAL A 248 -14.49 14.25 14.84
C VAL A 248 -15.51 14.15 13.72
N LYS A 249 -15.09 14.39 12.49
CA LYS A 249 -15.90 14.16 11.30
C LYS A 249 -15.45 12.90 10.60
N MET A 250 -16.32 11.90 10.50
CA MET A 250 -16.16 10.73 9.63
C MET A 250 -16.65 11.08 8.23
N THR A 251 -15.76 11.07 7.25
CA THR A 251 -16.09 11.48 5.86
C THR A 251 -16.64 10.35 5.00
N GLY A 252 -16.45 9.09 5.42
CA GLY A 252 -16.56 7.96 4.52
C GLY A 252 -15.34 7.82 3.60
N GLU A 253 -15.46 6.98 2.58
CA GLU A 253 -14.43 6.83 1.55
C GLU A 253 -14.47 8.01 0.59
N LEU A 254 -13.29 8.54 0.25
CA LEU A 254 -13.12 9.65 -0.67
C LEU A 254 -12.18 9.25 -1.83
N PRO A 255 -12.30 9.90 -2.99
CA PRO A 255 -11.32 9.76 -4.06
C PRO A 255 -9.89 10.07 -3.58
N TYR A 256 -8.91 9.35 -4.10
CA TYR A 256 -7.52 9.45 -3.65
C TYR A 256 -6.98 10.89 -3.63
N ASN A 257 -7.20 11.65 -4.70
CA ASN A 257 -6.76 13.04 -4.77
C ASN A 257 -7.40 13.96 -3.72
N GLU A 258 -8.65 13.69 -3.31
CA GLU A 258 -9.30 14.44 -2.24
C GLU A 258 -8.68 14.12 -0.88
N VAL A 259 -8.32 12.85 -0.66
CA VAL A 259 -7.60 12.43 0.55
C VAL A 259 -6.27 13.16 0.67
N LEU A 260 -5.48 13.24 -0.41
CA LEU A 260 -4.20 13.96 -0.40
C LEU A 260 -4.39 15.45 -0.07
N LYS A 261 -5.39 16.12 -0.64
CA LYS A 261 -5.72 17.52 -0.31
C LYS A 261 -6.09 17.72 1.17
N LEU A 262 -6.78 16.75 1.79
CA LEU A 262 -7.08 16.81 3.22
C LEU A 262 -5.80 16.59 4.06
N MET A 263 -4.91 15.72 3.63
CA MET A 263 -3.61 15.53 4.29
C MET A 263 -2.75 16.80 4.21
N GLU A 264 -2.78 17.53 3.09
CA GLU A 264 -2.06 18.81 2.93
C GLU A 264 -2.55 19.89 3.93
N ARG A 265 -3.80 19.78 4.40
CA ARG A 265 -4.39 20.66 5.42
C ARG A 265 -4.18 20.16 6.84
N ALA A 266 -3.69 18.95 7.04
CA ALA A 266 -3.53 18.33 8.35
C ALA A 266 -2.18 18.66 8.99
N LYS A 267 -2.18 18.91 10.32
CA LYS A 267 -0.97 19.08 11.12
C LYS A 267 -0.36 17.75 11.52
N VAL A 268 -1.19 16.83 11.99
CA VAL A 268 -0.80 15.50 12.46
C VAL A 268 -1.58 14.43 11.72
N PHE A 269 -0.87 13.44 11.19
CA PHE A 269 -1.43 12.18 10.73
C PHE A 269 -1.24 11.14 11.84
N LEU A 270 -2.33 10.70 12.46
CA LEU A 270 -2.30 9.68 13.51
C LEU A 270 -2.61 8.31 12.92
N HIS A 271 -1.64 7.41 12.98
CA HIS A 271 -1.70 6.06 12.42
C HIS A 271 -1.69 5.01 13.53
N SER A 272 -2.87 4.59 13.95
CA SER A 272 -3.07 3.69 15.11
C SER A 272 -2.95 2.20 14.79
N SER A 273 -2.58 1.82 13.56
CA SER A 273 -2.50 0.41 13.13
C SER A 273 -1.60 -0.44 14.00
N SER A 274 -2.04 -1.65 14.32
CA SER A 274 -1.25 -2.66 15.06
C SER A 274 -0.24 -3.40 14.20
N TYR A 275 -0.41 -3.39 12.88
CA TYR A 275 0.48 -4.05 11.93
C TYR A 275 0.40 -3.39 10.56
N GLU A 276 1.56 -3.06 9.99
CA GLU A 276 1.69 -2.51 8.64
C GLU A 276 2.91 -3.07 7.93
N GLY A 277 2.80 -3.28 6.63
CA GLY A 277 3.95 -3.63 5.81
C GLY A 277 4.94 -2.48 5.69
N PHE A 278 4.42 -1.28 5.44
CA PHE A 278 5.16 -0.02 5.48
C PHE A 278 4.29 1.10 6.06
N GLY A 279 3.02 1.17 5.70
CA GLY A 279 2.15 2.31 5.96
C GLY A 279 2.35 3.39 4.87
N CYS A 280 2.05 3.07 3.62
CA CYS A 280 2.23 3.99 2.47
C CYS A 280 1.52 5.32 2.70
N VAL A 281 0.35 5.29 3.31
CA VAL A 281 -0.42 6.47 3.70
C VAL A 281 0.35 7.42 4.65
N CYS A 282 1.28 6.89 5.44
CA CYS A 282 2.18 7.70 6.28
C CYS A 282 3.20 8.47 5.43
N LEU A 283 3.71 7.89 4.34
CA LEU A 283 4.56 8.63 3.40
C LEU A 283 3.79 9.75 2.70
N GLU A 284 2.56 9.46 2.28
CA GLU A 284 1.68 10.47 1.68
C GLU A 284 1.46 11.65 2.63
N ALA A 285 1.20 11.37 3.91
CA ALA A 285 1.06 12.41 4.93
C ALA A 285 2.34 13.22 5.15
N LEU A 286 3.53 12.59 5.10
CA LEU A 286 4.81 13.29 5.16
C LEU A 286 5.04 14.20 3.96
N TYR A 287 4.72 13.71 2.74
CA TYR A 287 4.78 14.54 1.52
C TYR A 287 3.80 15.70 1.55
N ALA A 288 2.64 15.51 2.19
CA ALA A 288 1.65 16.55 2.47
C ALA A 288 2.11 17.55 3.55
N GLY A 289 3.26 17.34 4.17
CA GLY A 289 3.81 18.21 5.22
C GLY A 289 3.18 18.01 6.59
N ALA A 290 2.50 16.91 6.85
CA ALA A 290 2.02 16.55 8.18
C ALA A 290 3.09 15.80 8.98
N HIS A 291 3.05 15.91 10.31
CA HIS A 291 3.80 15.03 11.19
C HIS A 291 3.05 13.70 11.33
N VAL A 292 3.76 12.60 11.18
CA VAL A 292 3.19 11.25 11.35
C VAL A 292 3.48 10.74 12.76
N ILE A 293 2.46 10.26 13.45
CA ILE A 293 2.58 9.54 14.73
C ILE A 293 2.06 8.12 14.49
N SER A 294 2.88 7.09 14.73
CA SER A 294 2.46 5.71 14.51
C SER A 294 3.03 4.72 15.53
N PHE A 295 2.33 3.61 15.73
CA PHE A 295 2.80 2.48 16.53
C PHE A 295 3.69 1.52 15.71
N CYS A 296 3.58 1.54 14.38
CA CYS A 296 4.36 0.69 13.50
C CYS A 296 5.63 1.40 13.03
N LYS A 297 6.76 0.69 13.11
CA LYS A 297 8.06 1.13 12.61
C LYS A 297 8.43 0.36 11.34
N PRO A 298 8.31 0.94 10.13
CA PRO A 298 8.58 0.20 8.90
C PRO A 298 10.08 0.03 8.62
N MET A 299 10.89 1.05 8.92
CA MET A 299 12.31 1.11 8.56
C MET A 299 13.20 1.25 9.79
N ASN A 300 14.40 0.67 9.74
CA ASN A 300 15.40 0.84 10.79
C ASN A 300 15.95 2.26 10.83
N MET A 301 16.05 2.91 9.67
CA MET A 301 16.41 4.32 9.58
C MET A 301 15.31 5.22 10.17
N GLN A 302 15.72 6.32 10.76
CA GLN A 302 14.79 7.35 11.19
C GLN A 302 14.31 8.15 9.98
N ILE A 303 12.99 8.35 9.87
CA ILE A 303 12.38 9.20 8.86
C ILE A 303 11.96 10.51 9.56
N THR A 304 12.41 11.65 9.04
CA THR A 304 12.07 12.97 9.58
C THR A 304 10.55 13.15 9.64
N HIS A 305 10.03 13.75 10.71
CA HIS A 305 8.62 13.96 11.02
C HIS A 305 7.78 12.68 11.16
N TRP A 306 8.40 11.49 11.13
CA TRP A 306 7.72 10.24 11.45
C TRP A 306 8.08 9.80 12.87
N HIS A 307 7.15 9.97 13.79
CA HIS A 307 7.34 9.69 15.21
C HIS A 307 6.78 8.30 15.54
N ILE A 308 7.67 7.39 15.86
CA ILE A 308 7.29 6.06 16.34
C ILE A 308 7.06 6.14 17.84
N VAL A 309 5.90 5.72 18.29
CA VAL A 309 5.49 5.72 19.70
C VAL A 309 5.17 4.32 20.16
N LYS A 310 5.39 4.06 21.45
CA LYS A 310 5.22 2.73 22.04
C LYS A 310 3.79 2.42 22.49
N ASP A 311 3.04 3.44 22.87
CA ASP A 311 1.71 3.33 23.45
C ASP A 311 0.87 4.60 23.23
N LYS A 312 -0.37 4.54 23.69
CA LYS A 312 -1.35 5.63 23.61
C LYS A 312 -0.86 6.91 24.29
N ASP A 313 -0.30 6.79 25.49
CA ASP A 313 0.14 7.97 26.27
C ASP A 313 1.29 8.70 25.56
N ALA A 314 2.21 7.95 24.98
CA ALA A 314 3.28 8.53 24.17
C ALA A 314 2.75 9.18 22.88
N ALA A 315 1.67 8.66 22.30
CA ALA A 315 1.00 9.26 21.13
C ALA A 315 0.33 10.59 21.51
N ILE A 316 -0.39 10.63 22.63
CA ILE A 316 -1.02 11.84 23.18
C ILE A 316 0.04 12.92 23.44
N ALA A 317 1.08 12.59 24.21
CA ALA A 317 2.15 13.53 24.55
C ALA A 317 2.85 14.08 23.28
N LYS A 318 3.09 13.22 22.29
CA LYS A 318 3.70 13.65 21.03
C LYS A 318 2.78 14.56 20.22
N ALA A 319 1.50 14.22 20.11
CA ALA A 319 0.52 15.02 19.38
C ALA A 319 0.35 16.40 20.02
N LEU A 320 0.18 16.46 21.34
CA LEU A 320 0.09 17.71 22.08
C LEU A 320 1.32 18.60 21.85
N LYS A 321 2.53 18.02 21.96
CA LYS A 321 3.76 18.76 21.69
C LYS A 321 3.78 19.38 20.30
N ILE A 322 3.38 18.64 19.26
CA ILE A 322 3.36 19.12 17.87
C ILE A 322 2.29 20.22 17.71
N LEU A 323 1.11 20.01 18.27
CA LEU A 323 -0.05 20.90 18.07
C LEU A 323 0.05 22.22 18.86
N THR A 324 0.76 22.25 19.99
CA THR A 324 0.88 23.44 20.86
C THR A 324 2.16 24.23 20.67
N ASP A 325 3.20 23.64 20.07
CA ASP A 325 4.46 24.33 19.80
C ASP A 325 4.31 25.23 18.56
N GLN A 326 4.37 26.54 18.78
CA GLN A 326 4.27 27.57 17.73
C GLN A 326 5.43 27.53 16.72
N HIS A 327 6.53 26.86 17.05
CA HIS A 327 7.69 26.69 16.16
C HIS A 327 7.66 25.39 15.35
N THR A 328 6.59 24.61 15.46
CA THR A 328 6.45 23.39 14.65
C THR A 328 6.36 23.72 13.17
N GLU A 329 7.31 23.21 12.41
CA GLU A 329 7.33 23.37 10.94
C GLU A 329 6.55 22.25 10.26
N TYR A 330 5.63 22.62 9.39
CA TYR A 330 4.84 21.69 8.57
C TYR A 330 5.35 21.71 7.12
N LYS A 331 6.50 21.03 6.90
CA LYS A 331 7.16 20.99 5.60
C LYS A 331 7.09 19.59 4.99
N PRO A 332 6.86 19.47 3.68
CA PRO A 332 6.95 18.19 2.97
C PRO A 332 8.30 17.50 3.22
N ILE A 333 8.25 16.21 3.54
CA ILE A 333 9.43 15.37 3.69
C ILE A 333 9.57 14.50 2.45
N ASN A 334 10.55 14.81 1.63
CA ASN A 334 10.86 14.09 0.39
C ASN A 334 11.87 12.97 0.67
N GLY A 335 11.98 12.04 -0.25
CA GLY A 335 12.96 10.95 -0.15
C GLY A 335 12.45 9.60 -0.62
N PHE A 336 11.14 9.45 -0.74
CA PHE A 336 10.47 8.22 -1.19
C PHE A 336 9.69 8.46 -2.51
N GLY A 337 10.30 9.18 -3.47
CA GLY A 337 9.67 9.42 -4.77
C GLY A 337 9.41 8.12 -5.53
N ILE A 338 8.28 8.07 -6.27
CA ILE A 338 7.80 6.87 -6.97
C ILE A 338 8.80 6.30 -7.97
N ASN A 339 9.69 7.13 -8.52
CA ASN A 339 10.73 6.70 -9.45
C ASN A 339 11.72 5.71 -8.84
N LYS A 340 11.96 5.78 -7.52
CA LYS A 340 12.91 4.92 -6.82
C LYS A 340 12.51 3.43 -6.85
N PRO A 341 11.31 3.02 -6.37
CA PRO A 341 10.89 1.63 -6.45
C PRO A 341 10.77 1.13 -7.90
N VAL A 342 10.34 1.97 -8.83
CA VAL A 342 10.24 1.59 -10.24
C VAL A 342 11.62 1.27 -10.81
N THR A 343 12.60 2.17 -10.64
CA THR A 343 13.99 1.92 -11.09
C THR A 343 14.58 0.69 -10.41
N ALA A 344 14.38 0.53 -9.09
CA ALA A 344 14.90 -0.60 -8.35
C ALA A 344 14.36 -1.95 -8.87
N ILE A 345 13.06 -2.05 -9.09
CA ILE A 345 12.42 -3.27 -9.62
C ILE A 345 12.89 -3.54 -11.07
N MET A 346 12.97 -2.52 -11.91
CA MET A 346 13.45 -2.70 -13.31
C MET A 346 14.90 -3.15 -13.34
N ASN A 347 15.77 -2.60 -12.50
CA ASN A 347 17.16 -3.05 -12.37
C ASN A 347 17.26 -4.53 -11.96
N LEU A 348 16.34 -5.04 -11.12
CA LEU A 348 16.29 -6.47 -10.78
C LEU A 348 15.92 -7.32 -12.00
N LEU A 349 14.99 -6.87 -12.82
CA LEU A 349 14.58 -7.58 -14.04
C LEU A 349 15.68 -7.56 -15.12
N GLU A 350 16.49 -6.52 -15.19
CA GLU A 350 17.54 -6.34 -16.20
C GLU A 350 18.89 -6.98 -15.84
N ARG A 351 19.19 -7.18 -14.55
CA ARG A 351 20.41 -7.85 -14.13
C ARG A 351 20.49 -9.25 -14.78
N SER A 352 21.57 -9.53 -15.49
CA SER A 352 21.88 -10.84 -16.12
C SER A 352 22.10 -11.95 -15.09
#